data_b9615fe256303b86a3666e24ec3a8bc0
#
_entry.id   b9615fe256303b86a3666e24ec3a8bc0
#
_cell.length_a   1.000
_cell.length_b   1.000
_cell.length_c   1.000
_cell.angle_alpha   90.00
_cell.angle_beta   90.00
_cell.angle_gamma   90.00
#
_symmetry.space_group_name_H-M   'P 1'
#
loop_
_entity.id
_entity.type
_entity.pdbx_description
1 polymer ?
#
loop_
_entity_poly.entity_id
_entity_poly.type
_entity_poly.pdbx_seq_one_letter_code
_entity_poly.pdbx_strand_id
1 'polypeptide(L)'
;KVICISSSDQKLEQAQLLGADHTINYSDTPNWGQRAFELSGQGVDAVLDIGGGGTLENSLEAIRHGGHINIIGYVAGIDMGVTVFPLIIKNAHLHGIGTGNRDSYEQLMSFVDRHQLRPAVAQTFPLEQVKHALAALDNDRPFGKVVIDFAS
;
A
#
# COMPACT_ATOMS: atom_id res chain seq x y z
N LYS A 1 13.23 5.43 -5.02
CA LYS A 1 12.10 5.68 -5.92
C LYS A 1 10.86 4.93 -5.44
N VAL A 2 9.70 5.52 -5.67
CA VAL A 2 8.40 4.98 -5.26
C VAL A 2 7.52 4.78 -6.49
N ILE A 3 6.94 3.59 -6.62
CA ILE A 3 5.91 3.26 -7.60
C ILE A 3 4.61 3.03 -6.84
N CYS A 4 3.57 3.81 -7.13
CA CYS A 4 2.24 3.63 -6.53
C CYS A 4 1.29 2.97 -7.53
N ILE A 5 0.46 2.05 -7.03
CA ILE A 5 -0.59 1.40 -7.83
C ILE A 5 -1.98 1.71 -7.27
N SER A 6 -2.95 1.90 -8.15
CA SER A 6 -4.36 2.11 -7.80
C SER A 6 -5.24 1.73 -8.98
N SER A 7 -6.56 1.57 -8.76
CA SER A 7 -7.56 1.45 -9.82
C SER A 7 -8.14 2.80 -10.27
N SER A 8 -7.69 3.91 -9.71
CA SER A 8 -8.24 5.24 -9.95
C SER A 8 -7.14 6.22 -10.34
N ASP A 9 -7.25 6.80 -11.53
CA ASP A 9 -6.31 7.80 -12.03
C ASP A 9 -6.26 9.03 -11.14
N GLN A 10 -7.43 9.47 -10.62
CA GLN A 10 -7.50 10.59 -9.68
C GLN A 10 -6.65 10.33 -8.41
N LYS A 11 -6.66 9.08 -7.88
CA LYS A 11 -5.82 8.72 -6.73
C LYS A 11 -4.35 8.66 -7.11
N LEU A 12 -4.04 8.23 -8.33
CA LEU A 12 -2.68 8.17 -8.84
C LEU A 12 -2.09 9.56 -9.04
N GLU A 13 -2.88 10.53 -9.52
CA GLU A 13 -2.48 11.94 -9.58
C GLU A 13 -2.15 12.50 -8.19
N GLN A 14 -2.98 12.19 -7.19
CA GLN A 14 -2.70 12.59 -5.81
C GLN A 14 -1.43 11.94 -5.25
N ALA A 15 -1.19 10.66 -5.57
CA ALA A 15 0.05 9.98 -5.19
C ALA A 15 1.28 10.63 -5.83
N GLN A 16 1.20 11.07 -7.08
CA GLN A 16 2.27 11.83 -7.74
C GLN A 16 2.52 13.17 -7.07
N LEU A 17 1.48 13.89 -6.70
CA LEU A 17 1.61 15.16 -5.96
C LEU A 17 2.28 14.98 -4.59
N LEU A 18 2.13 13.80 -3.99
CA LEU A 18 2.81 13.42 -2.74
C LEU A 18 4.22 12.86 -2.94
N GLY A 19 4.69 12.77 -4.18
CA GLY A 19 6.08 12.40 -4.48
C GLY A 19 6.29 10.99 -5.03
N ALA A 20 5.25 10.30 -5.50
CA ALA A 20 5.45 9.05 -6.23
C ALA A 20 6.18 9.33 -7.56
N ASP A 21 7.28 8.61 -7.82
CA ASP A 21 8.06 8.74 -9.06
C ASP A 21 7.33 8.17 -10.27
N HIS A 22 6.56 7.10 -10.05
CA HIS A 22 5.76 6.44 -11.07
C HIS A 22 4.43 5.98 -10.51
N THR A 23 3.42 5.89 -11.39
CA THR A 23 2.10 5.37 -11.05
C THR A 23 1.65 4.34 -12.07
N ILE A 24 0.87 3.36 -11.63
CA ILE A 24 0.29 2.33 -12.50
C ILE A 24 -1.19 2.16 -12.13
N ASN A 25 -2.08 2.33 -13.11
CA ASN A 25 -3.47 1.93 -12.95
C ASN A 25 -3.59 0.43 -13.23
N TYR A 26 -3.86 -0.36 -12.18
CA TYR A 26 -3.94 -1.80 -12.31
C TYR A 26 -5.24 -2.28 -13.00
N SER A 27 -6.25 -1.43 -13.16
CA SER A 27 -7.44 -1.74 -13.96
C SER A 27 -7.12 -1.77 -15.46
N ASP A 28 -6.21 -0.89 -15.91
CA ASP A 28 -5.77 -0.80 -17.30
C ASP A 28 -4.56 -1.67 -17.56
N THR A 29 -3.78 -1.96 -16.53
CA THR A 29 -2.55 -2.75 -16.58
C THR A 29 -2.63 -3.90 -15.57
N PRO A 30 -3.38 -4.97 -15.85
CA PRO A 30 -3.52 -6.10 -14.92
C PRO A 30 -2.19 -6.75 -14.54
N ASN A 31 -1.22 -6.77 -15.44
CA ASN A 31 0.15 -7.25 -15.22
C ASN A 31 1.03 -6.13 -14.64
N TRP A 32 0.54 -5.43 -13.62
CA TRP A 32 1.25 -4.30 -13.03
C TRP A 32 2.61 -4.69 -12.43
N GLY A 33 2.80 -5.96 -12.04
CA GLY A 33 4.06 -6.46 -11.53
C GLY A 33 5.17 -6.36 -12.56
N GLN A 34 4.94 -6.84 -13.77
CA GLN A 34 5.87 -6.72 -14.89
C GLN A 34 6.13 -5.24 -15.20
N ARG A 35 5.09 -4.42 -15.23
CA ARG A 35 5.23 -2.99 -15.51
C ARG A 35 6.08 -2.28 -14.43
N ALA A 36 5.89 -2.61 -13.17
CA ALA A 36 6.71 -2.08 -12.07
C ALA A 36 8.18 -2.51 -12.19
N PHE A 37 8.42 -3.77 -12.59
CA PHE A 37 9.77 -4.28 -12.87
C PHE A 37 10.45 -3.46 -13.96
N GLU A 38 9.77 -3.20 -15.06
CA GLU A 38 10.29 -2.41 -16.19
C GLU A 38 10.61 -0.97 -15.78
N LEU A 39 9.69 -0.31 -15.05
CA LEU A 39 9.84 1.09 -14.60
C LEU A 39 11.01 1.25 -13.63
N SER A 40 11.29 0.24 -12.81
CA SER A 40 12.43 0.23 -11.90
C SER A 40 13.76 -0.09 -12.58
N GLY A 41 13.74 -0.69 -13.78
CA GLY A 41 14.89 -1.09 -14.58
C GLY A 41 15.40 -2.50 -14.28
N GLN A 42 15.29 -2.99 -13.07
CA GLN A 42 15.75 -4.34 -12.67
C GLN A 42 14.88 -4.99 -11.57
N GLY A 43 13.69 -4.48 -11.38
CA GLY A 43 12.77 -4.85 -10.29
C GLY A 43 12.94 -3.97 -9.05
N VAL A 44 11.87 -3.89 -8.28
CA VAL A 44 11.85 -3.08 -7.05
C VAL A 44 12.53 -3.80 -5.88
N ASP A 45 13.12 -3.05 -4.96
CA ASP A 45 13.75 -3.62 -3.75
C ASP A 45 12.74 -4.22 -2.80
N ALA A 46 11.58 -3.56 -2.67
CA ALA A 46 10.54 -3.98 -1.74
C ALA A 46 9.15 -3.64 -2.27
N VAL A 47 8.20 -4.51 -1.97
CA VAL A 47 6.76 -4.27 -2.15
C VAL A 47 6.09 -4.18 -0.78
N LEU A 48 5.24 -3.18 -0.58
CA LEU A 48 4.32 -3.06 0.54
C LEU A 48 2.94 -3.54 0.07
N ASP A 49 2.65 -4.81 0.33
CA ASP A 49 1.47 -5.50 -0.20
C ASP A 49 0.32 -5.47 0.80
N ILE A 50 -0.71 -4.69 0.50
CA ILE A 50 -1.96 -4.63 1.28
C ILE A 50 -3.06 -5.53 0.71
N GLY A 51 -2.85 -6.07 -0.49
CA GLY A 51 -3.84 -6.88 -1.19
C GLY A 51 -3.86 -8.34 -0.76
N GLY A 52 -2.71 -8.90 -0.46
CA GLY A 52 -2.57 -10.29 -0.03
C GLY A 52 -2.65 -11.28 -1.20
N GLY A 53 -3.50 -12.30 -1.09
CA GLY A 53 -3.55 -13.41 -2.05
C GLY A 53 -3.76 -13.00 -3.50
N GLY A 54 -4.62 -12.01 -3.75
CA GLY A 54 -4.93 -11.55 -5.11
C GLY A 54 -3.86 -10.68 -5.76
N THR A 55 -2.83 -10.25 -5.02
CA THR A 55 -1.77 -9.36 -5.52
C THR A 55 -0.37 -9.98 -5.51
N LEU A 56 -0.19 -11.09 -4.80
CA LEU A 56 1.13 -11.66 -4.53
C LEU A 56 1.88 -12.10 -5.79
N GLU A 57 1.19 -12.61 -6.81
CA GLU A 57 1.81 -12.99 -8.08
C GLU A 57 2.47 -11.79 -8.77
N ASN A 58 1.73 -10.69 -8.89
CA ASN A 58 2.26 -9.43 -9.42
C ASN A 58 3.37 -8.85 -8.53
N SER A 59 3.23 -8.96 -7.21
CA SER A 59 4.28 -8.52 -6.26
C SER A 59 5.58 -9.30 -6.48
N LEU A 60 5.49 -10.61 -6.75
CA LEU A 60 6.63 -11.45 -7.11
C LEU A 60 7.24 -11.06 -8.46
N GLU A 61 6.42 -10.70 -9.44
CA GLU A 61 6.93 -10.22 -10.72
C GLU A 61 7.66 -8.88 -10.58
N ALA A 62 7.15 -8.00 -9.75
CA ALA A 62 7.70 -6.65 -9.56
C ALA A 62 9.08 -6.63 -8.91
N ILE A 63 9.36 -7.54 -7.95
CA ILE A 63 10.62 -7.50 -7.20
C ILE A 63 11.83 -7.94 -8.03
N ARG A 64 13.00 -7.36 -7.70
CA ARG A 64 14.30 -7.85 -8.19
C ARG A 64 14.69 -9.17 -7.52
N HIS A 65 15.79 -9.76 -7.98
CA HIS A 65 16.44 -10.87 -7.28
C HIS A 65 16.85 -10.44 -5.86
N GLY A 66 16.53 -11.24 -4.84
CA GLY A 66 16.74 -10.93 -3.43
C GLY A 66 15.82 -9.82 -2.89
N GLY A 67 14.74 -9.49 -3.61
CA GLY A 67 13.77 -8.46 -3.19
C GLY A 67 12.83 -8.94 -2.07
N HIS A 68 12.17 -7.99 -1.43
CA HIS A 68 11.30 -8.21 -0.28
C HIS A 68 9.84 -7.92 -0.59
N ILE A 69 8.93 -8.79 -0.15
CA ILE A 69 7.49 -8.56 -0.17
C ILE A 69 7.00 -8.54 1.27
N ASN A 70 6.52 -7.37 1.71
CA ASN A 70 5.96 -7.17 3.02
C ASN A 70 4.45 -7.27 2.91
N ILE A 71 3.89 -8.40 3.36
CA ILE A 71 2.45 -8.69 3.33
C ILE A 71 1.81 -8.04 4.56
N ILE A 72 1.09 -6.94 4.34
CA ILE A 72 0.53 -6.08 5.39
C ILE A 72 -0.98 -6.31 5.51
N GLY A 73 -1.64 -6.67 4.41
CA GLY A 73 -3.09 -6.83 4.36
C GLY A 73 -3.54 -7.93 3.41
N TYR A 74 -4.85 -8.09 3.31
CA TYR A 74 -5.50 -9.13 2.52
C TYR A 74 -6.78 -8.63 1.84
N VAL A 75 -6.79 -7.37 1.41
CA VAL A 75 -7.98 -6.71 0.83
C VAL A 75 -8.46 -7.41 -0.45
N ALA A 76 -7.55 -8.03 -1.20
CA ALA A 76 -7.86 -8.77 -2.43
C ALA A 76 -7.92 -10.30 -2.23
N GLY A 77 -7.86 -10.79 -0.99
CA GLY A 77 -8.00 -12.21 -0.66
C GLY A 77 -6.98 -12.71 0.36
N ILE A 78 -7.36 -13.78 1.07
CA ILE A 78 -6.54 -14.40 2.10
C ILE A 78 -5.75 -15.61 1.58
N ASP A 79 -6.21 -16.24 0.51
CA ASP A 79 -5.60 -17.45 -0.03
C ASP A 79 -4.50 -17.10 -1.03
N MET A 80 -3.30 -17.56 -0.76
CA MET A 80 -2.12 -17.31 -1.61
C MET A 80 -1.88 -18.51 -2.54
N GLY A 81 -2.40 -18.43 -3.77
CA GLY A 81 -2.17 -19.43 -4.83
C GLY A 81 -0.83 -19.24 -5.55
N VAL A 82 0.29 -19.19 -4.84
CA VAL A 82 1.61 -18.94 -5.46
C VAL A 82 2.34 -20.23 -5.73
N THR A 83 2.94 -20.35 -6.92
CA THR A 83 3.91 -21.41 -7.16
C THR A 83 5.24 -21.09 -6.49
N VAL A 84 5.95 -22.12 -6.01
CA VAL A 84 7.24 -21.94 -5.33
C VAL A 84 8.37 -21.53 -6.28
N PHE A 85 8.21 -21.76 -7.58
CA PHE A 85 9.28 -21.55 -8.57
C PHE A 85 9.75 -20.09 -8.65
N PRO A 86 8.87 -19.07 -8.77
CA PRO A 86 9.29 -17.67 -8.76
C PRO A 86 9.99 -17.26 -7.46
N LEU A 87 9.58 -17.83 -6.31
CA LEU A 87 10.23 -17.58 -5.02
C LEU A 87 11.69 -18.04 -5.03
N ILE A 88 11.93 -19.24 -5.54
CA ILE A 88 13.27 -19.83 -5.61
C ILE A 88 14.15 -19.06 -6.59
N ILE A 89 13.67 -18.83 -7.81
CA ILE A 89 14.44 -18.17 -8.87
C ILE A 89 14.81 -16.74 -8.51
N LYS A 90 13.91 -16.01 -7.87
CA LYS A 90 14.18 -14.65 -7.43
C LYS A 90 14.86 -14.55 -6.08
N ASN A 91 15.06 -15.68 -5.37
CA ASN A 91 15.51 -15.65 -3.97
C ASN A 91 14.68 -14.65 -3.14
N ALA A 92 13.35 -14.70 -3.31
CA ALA A 92 12.42 -13.72 -2.79
C ALA A 92 12.24 -13.88 -1.26
N HIS A 93 12.10 -12.76 -0.57
CA HIS A 93 11.82 -12.73 0.87
C HIS A 93 10.38 -12.29 1.10
N LEU A 94 9.56 -13.15 1.73
CA LEU A 94 8.20 -12.84 2.13
C LEU A 94 8.15 -12.60 3.63
N HIS A 95 7.60 -11.45 4.03
CA HIS A 95 7.47 -11.06 5.43
C HIS A 95 6.01 -10.75 5.75
N GLY A 96 5.42 -11.51 6.66
CA GLY A 96 4.14 -11.14 7.26
C GLY A 96 4.32 -9.99 8.25
N ILE A 97 3.59 -8.90 8.05
CA ILE A 97 3.64 -7.71 8.89
C ILE A 97 2.35 -7.62 9.70
N GLY A 98 2.43 -7.91 10.99
CA GLY A 98 1.35 -7.67 11.93
C GLY A 98 1.40 -6.25 12.53
N THR A 99 0.43 -5.97 13.39
CA THR A 99 0.43 -4.72 14.17
C THR A 99 1.61 -4.70 15.15
N GLY A 100 2.21 -3.53 15.31
CA GLY A 100 3.28 -3.33 16.28
C GLY A 100 2.80 -3.30 17.72
N ASN A 101 3.73 -3.41 18.66
CA ASN A 101 3.50 -3.20 20.09
C ASN A 101 3.64 -1.70 20.45
N ARG A 102 3.52 -1.39 21.74
CA ARG A 102 3.65 -0.01 22.24
C ARG A 102 5.01 0.62 21.89
N ASP A 103 6.10 -0.12 22.03
CA ASP A 103 7.45 0.40 21.75
C ASP A 103 7.57 0.76 20.26
N SER A 104 7.02 -0.06 19.37
CA SER A 104 6.98 0.21 17.93
C SER A 104 6.16 1.47 17.63
N TYR A 105 5.04 1.66 18.34
CA TYR A 105 4.23 2.86 18.20
C TYR A 105 4.98 4.13 18.67
N GLU A 106 5.64 4.09 19.80
CA GLU A 106 6.42 5.22 20.34
C GLU A 106 7.58 5.59 19.40
N GLN A 107 8.26 4.58 18.83
CA GLN A 107 9.28 4.80 17.81
C GLN A 107 8.70 5.42 16.52
N LEU A 108 7.52 4.95 16.07
CA LEU A 108 6.83 5.52 14.92
C LEU A 108 6.46 6.99 15.17
N MET A 109 5.91 7.32 16.33
CA MET A 109 5.54 8.70 16.66
C MET A 109 6.78 9.62 16.70
N SER A 110 7.87 9.15 17.29
CA SER A 110 9.15 9.88 17.29
C SER A 110 9.69 10.10 15.88
N PHE A 111 9.53 9.13 15.00
CA PHE A 111 9.91 9.25 13.58
C PHE A 111 9.03 10.26 12.84
N VAL A 112 7.71 10.17 13.02
CA VAL A 112 6.72 11.09 12.43
C VAL A 112 7.02 12.53 12.83
N ASP A 113 7.26 12.78 14.13
CA ASP A 113 7.58 14.11 14.65
C ASP A 113 8.90 14.64 14.09
N ARG A 114 9.94 13.81 14.11
CA ARG A 114 11.27 14.20 13.61
C ARG A 114 11.24 14.60 12.14
N HIS A 115 10.48 13.89 11.33
CA HIS A 115 10.39 14.11 9.88
C HIS A 115 9.21 14.98 9.47
N GLN A 116 8.42 15.48 10.44
CA GLN A 116 7.24 16.33 10.20
C GLN A 116 6.24 15.71 9.20
N LEU A 117 6.09 14.38 9.28
CA LEU A 117 5.20 13.66 8.38
C LEU A 117 3.74 14.01 8.68
N ARG A 118 2.96 14.22 7.64
CA ARG A 118 1.53 14.49 7.73
C ARG A 118 0.77 13.46 6.90
N PRO A 119 -0.14 12.68 7.52
CA PRO A 119 -0.99 11.79 6.75
C PRO A 119 -1.95 12.61 5.87
N ALA A 120 -2.26 12.09 4.69
CA ALA A 120 -3.35 12.64 3.89
C ALA A 120 -4.67 12.39 4.61
N VAL A 121 -5.40 13.47 4.95
CA VAL A 121 -6.74 13.42 5.52
C VAL A 121 -7.73 13.80 4.43
N ALA A 122 -8.61 12.87 4.08
CA ALA A 122 -9.63 13.08 3.05
C ALA A 122 -10.85 13.82 3.60
N GLN A 123 -11.33 13.38 4.77
CA GLN A 123 -12.52 13.92 5.41
C GLN A 123 -12.40 13.85 6.94
N THR A 124 -13.00 14.82 7.61
CA THR A 124 -13.10 14.84 9.08
C THR A 124 -14.57 14.97 9.46
N PHE A 125 -15.01 14.17 10.42
CA PHE A 125 -16.38 14.15 10.93
C PHE A 125 -16.38 14.35 12.44
N PRO A 126 -17.36 15.05 13.00
CA PRO A 126 -17.57 15.05 14.45
C PRO A 126 -18.06 13.68 14.93
N LEU A 127 -17.92 13.41 16.23
CA LEU A 127 -18.26 12.11 16.82
C LEU A 127 -19.71 11.69 16.54
N GLU A 128 -20.65 12.64 16.56
CA GLU A 128 -22.08 12.40 16.32
C GLU A 128 -22.35 11.87 14.91
N GLN A 129 -21.43 12.12 13.98
CA GLN A 129 -21.52 11.69 12.58
C GLN A 129 -20.70 10.44 12.27
N VAL A 130 -20.32 9.64 13.27
CA VAL A 130 -19.52 8.41 13.08
C VAL A 130 -20.12 7.46 12.02
N LYS A 131 -21.45 7.36 11.94
CA LYS A 131 -22.11 6.53 10.92
C LYS A 131 -21.89 7.05 9.50
N HIS A 132 -21.86 8.38 9.32
CA HIS A 132 -21.55 8.99 8.02
C HIS A 132 -20.08 8.79 7.66
N ALA A 133 -19.18 8.89 8.65
CA ALA A 133 -17.75 8.64 8.44
C ALA A 133 -17.48 7.19 7.97
N LEU A 134 -18.15 6.21 8.59
CA LEU A 134 -18.05 4.80 8.16
C LEU A 134 -18.63 4.59 6.76
N ALA A 135 -19.77 5.21 6.45
CA ALA A 135 -20.37 5.14 5.12
C ALA A 135 -19.47 5.79 4.06
N ALA A 136 -18.84 6.92 4.35
CA ALA A 136 -17.88 7.58 3.45
C ALA A 136 -16.66 6.69 3.18
N LEU A 137 -16.15 5.99 4.20
CA LEU A 137 -15.03 5.08 4.05
C LEU A 137 -15.37 3.91 3.10
N ASP A 138 -16.57 3.36 3.22
CA ASP A 138 -16.99 2.18 2.46
C ASP A 138 -17.40 2.54 1.01
N ASN A 139 -18.20 3.59 0.85
CA ASN A 139 -18.78 3.98 -0.44
C ASN A 139 -17.80 4.79 -1.30
N ASP A 140 -17.16 5.81 -0.70
CA ASP A 140 -16.37 6.78 -1.46
C ASP A 140 -14.92 6.29 -1.67
N ARG A 141 -14.45 5.36 -0.82
CA ARG A 141 -13.07 4.86 -0.83
C ARG A 141 -12.05 6.00 -1.01
N PRO A 142 -12.05 6.99 -0.13
CA PRO A 142 -11.32 8.23 -0.33
C PRO A 142 -9.80 8.01 -0.39
N PHE A 143 -9.08 8.96 -0.97
CA PHE A 143 -7.62 8.99 -0.89
C PHE A 143 -7.21 9.58 0.46
N GLY A 144 -6.57 8.78 1.29
CA GLY A 144 -6.16 9.18 2.64
C GLY A 144 -7.09 8.67 3.74
N LYS A 145 -7.06 9.33 4.89
CA LYS A 145 -7.76 8.90 6.10
C LYS A 145 -9.10 9.60 6.27
N VAL A 146 -10.08 8.88 6.77
CA VAL A 146 -11.31 9.45 7.35
C VAL A 146 -11.06 9.57 8.85
N VAL A 147 -11.24 10.75 9.39
CA VAL A 147 -10.93 11.11 10.79
C VAL A 147 -12.20 11.43 11.54
N ILE A 148 -12.31 10.96 12.78
CA ILE A 148 -13.32 11.40 13.74
C ILE A 148 -12.66 12.42 14.66
N ASP A 149 -13.22 13.63 14.69
CA ASP A 149 -12.80 14.69 15.61
C ASP A 149 -13.67 14.64 16.88
N PHE A 150 -13.02 14.49 18.03
CA PHE A 150 -13.69 14.47 19.34
C PHE A 150 -13.76 15.87 19.98
N ALA A 151 -13.12 16.86 19.39
CA ALA A 151 -13.06 18.22 19.92
C ALA A 151 -14.06 19.20 19.28
N SER A 152 -14.78 18.74 18.25
CA SER A 152 -15.76 19.53 17.49
C SER A 152 -17.19 19.17 17.86
#